data_8d405de9147b86f70cd6a2271670c117
#
_entry.id   8d405de9147b86f70cd6a2271670c117
#
_cell.length_a   1.000
_cell.length_b   1.000
_cell.length_c   1.000
_cell.angle_alpha   90.00
_cell.angle_beta   90.00
_cell.angle_gamma   90.00
#
_symmetry.space_group_name_H-M   'P 1'
#
loop_
_entity.id
_entity.type
_entity.pdbx_description
1 polymer ?
#
loop_
_entity_poly.entity_id
_entity_poly.type
_entity_poly.pdbx_seq_one_letter_code
_entity_poly.pdbx_strand_id
1 'polypeptide(L)'
;DTDFALTANFDRWTSNGVRFAFGIDAMPKLVNIAEGLQERSWKGLPRTKKQPVKAAPRRRPRNVKEDIVVAKKYRNITLQDEHVAEFSYQQTKCSRSYRVIVLRKTLAIKEGQLRLWDDTRYFFYITNIQDMSPPEVVRFCNERCNQENLIEQLKNGLSALRMPVDALESNWAYMVMAALAWTLKAWFALLVRKAELRDTLLRMEFRRFLNALIRIPIQIISTGRKILYRIRGYNQWTAQFLSTFDAIRQLRLA
;
A
#
# COMPACT_ATOMS: atom_id res chain seq x y z
N ASP A 1 4.04 -9.60 11.79
CA ASP A 1 3.56 -10.05 13.09
C ASP A 1 4.49 -11.12 13.61
N THR A 2 5.37 -10.76 14.51
CA THR A 2 6.38 -11.65 15.09
C THR A 2 5.74 -12.77 15.92
N ASP A 3 4.51 -12.57 16.38
CA ASP A 3 3.76 -13.53 17.21
C ASP A 3 3.43 -14.84 16.48
N PHE A 4 3.34 -14.83 15.15
CA PHE A 4 3.14 -16.03 14.35
C PHE A 4 4.44 -16.76 14.00
N ALA A 5 5.59 -16.12 14.11
CA ALA A 5 6.88 -16.69 13.78
C ALA A 5 7.42 -17.59 14.92
N LEU A 6 6.62 -18.57 15.36
CA LEU A 6 7.01 -19.53 16.38
C LEU A 6 8.09 -20.47 15.83
N THR A 7 9.35 -20.15 16.10
CA THR A 7 10.53 -20.86 15.59
C THR A 7 10.52 -22.36 15.92
N ALA A 8 9.89 -22.77 17.05
CA ALA A 8 9.74 -24.17 17.42
C ALA A 8 8.93 -25.01 16.39
N ASN A 9 8.16 -24.37 15.51
CA ASN A 9 7.36 -25.05 14.50
C ASN A 9 8.05 -25.16 13.13
N PHE A 10 9.16 -24.45 12.89
CA PHE A 10 9.77 -24.35 11.56
C PHE A 10 10.20 -25.71 11.01
N ASP A 11 10.84 -26.53 11.85
CA ASP A 11 11.31 -27.87 11.44
C ASP A 11 10.12 -28.79 11.10
N ARG A 12 9.05 -28.74 11.91
CA ARG A 12 7.81 -29.50 11.66
C ARG A 12 7.11 -29.04 10.37
N TRP A 13 6.98 -27.75 10.17
CA TRP A 13 6.38 -27.22 8.94
C TRP A 13 7.18 -27.59 7.70
N THR A 14 8.50 -27.48 7.78
CA THR A 14 9.38 -27.86 6.67
C THR A 14 9.27 -29.36 6.37
N SER A 15 9.24 -30.21 7.39
CA SER A 15 9.09 -31.66 7.22
C SER A 15 7.73 -32.06 6.62
N ASN A 16 6.68 -31.26 6.88
CA ASN A 16 5.34 -31.44 6.33
C ASN A 16 5.14 -30.73 4.96
N GLY A 17 6.19 -30.21 4.34
CA GLY A 17 6.10 -29.52 3.06
C GLY A 17 5.44 -28.13 3.10
N VAL A 18 5.19 -27.60 4.29
CA VAL A 18 4.61 -26.26 4.45
C VAL A 18 5.68 -25.21 4.16
N ARG A 19 5.40 -24.35 3.19
CA ARG A 19 6.25 -23.20 2.85
C ARG A 19 5.90 -22.01 3.71
N PHE A 20 6.90 -21.30 4.20
CA PHE A 20 6.70 -20.12 5.02
C PHE A 20 7.73 -19.02 4.73
N ALA A 21 7.32 -17.78 5.00
CA ALA A 21 8.20 -16.61 5.05
C ALA A 21 7.68 -15.64 6.13
N PHE A 22 8.53 -15.29 7.08
CA PHE A 22 8.19 -14.40 8.19
C PHE A 22 9.17 -13.26 8.32
N GLY A 23 8.67 -12.07 8.66
CA GLY A 23 9.51 -11.02 9.22
C GLY A 23 9.96 -11.40 10.62
N ILE A 24 11.21 -11.14 10.93
CA ILE A 24 11.79 -11.33 12.27
C ILE A 24 12.45 -10.04 12.73
N ASP A 25 12.51 -9.86 14.05
CA ASP A 25 13.09 -8.66 14.64
C ASP A 25 14.58 -8.53 14.34
N ALA A 26 15.03 -7.29 14.23
CA ALA A 26 16.44 -6.95 14.02
C ALA A 26 17.25 -7.14 15.31
N MET A 27 17.44 -8.41 15.69
CA MET A 27 18.27 -8.75 16.86
C MET A 27 19.73 -8.36 16.60
N PRO A 28 20.49 -7.91 17.62
CA PRO A 28 21.88 -7.49 17.48
C PRO A 28 22.76 -8.53 16.76
N LYS A 29 22.54 -9.83 17.03
CA LYS A 29 23.27 -10.92 16.37
C LYS A 29 23.05 -10.96 14.87
N LEU A 30 21.81 -10.73 14.38
CA LEU A 30 21.49 -10.70 12.96
C LEU A 30 22.05 -9.44 12.29
N VAL A 31 22.01 -8.32 13.00
CA VAL A 31 22.57 -7.05 12.51
C VAL A 31 24.10 -7.18 12.33
N ASN A 32 24.81 -7.74 13.31
CA ASN A 32 26.25 -7.97 13.21
C ASN A 32 26.61 -8.89 12.03
N ILE A 33 25.80 -9.94 11.77
CA ILE A 33 26.00 -10.79 10.58
C ILE A 33 25.80 -9.98 9.30
N ALA A 34 24.75 -9.17 9.24
CA ALA A 34 24.44 -8.35 8.06
C ALA A 34 25.55 -7.31 7.79
N GLU A 35 26.07 -6.68 8.81
CA GLU A 35 27.17 -5.71 8.70
C GLU A 35 28.49 -6.37 8.26
N GLY A 36 28.69 -7.64 8.63
CA GLY A 36 29.85 -8.44 8.21
C GLY A 36 29.75 -8.97 6.77
N LEU A 37 28.62 -8.82 6.08
CA LEU A 37 28.47 -9.29 4.70
C LEU A 37 29.28 -8.43 3.73
N GLN A 38 29.97 -9.09 2.79
CA GLN A 38 30.73 -8.41 1.75
C GLN A 38 29.80 -7.61 0.84
N GLU A 39 30.20 -6.41 0.39
CA GLU A 39 29.37 -5.54 -0.47
C GLU A 39 28.91 -6.24 -1.75
N ARG A 40 29.70 -7.15 -2.32
CA ARG A 40 29.30 -7.95 -3.50
C ARG A 40 28.09 -8.85 -3.27
N SER A 41 27.74 -9.15 -2.02
CA SER A 41 26.56 -9.96 -1.66
C SER A 41 25.27 -9.16 -1.69
N TRP A 42 25.36 -7.83 -1.71
CA TRP A 42 24.22 -6.95 -1.74
C TRP A 42 23.76 -6.68 -3.16
N LYS A 43 22.47 -6.91 -3.40
CA LYS A 43 21.82 -6.64 -4.69
C LYS A 43 20.79 -5.54 -4.51
N GLY A 44 20.77 -4.56 -5.41
CA GLY A 44 19.75 -3.51 -5.38
C GLY A 44 18.33 -4.08 -5.50
N LEU A 45 17.40 -3.54 -4.71
CA LEU A 45 15.97 -3.88 -4.79
C LEU A 45 15.26 -2.84 -5.66
N PRO A 46 15.04 -3.09 -6.97
CA PRO A 46 14.35 -2.13 -7.81
C PRO A 46 12.89 -2.03 -7.39
N ARG A 47 12.47 -0.84 -6.96
CA ARG A 47 11.05 -0.54 -6.77
C ARG A 47 10.42 -0.19 -8.10
N THR A 48 9.26 -0.76 -8.39
CA THR A 48 8.42 -0.27 -9.47
C THR A 48 8.04 1.18 -9.14
N LYS A 49 8.63 2.14 -9.85
CA LYS A 49 8.29 3.56 -9.67
C LYS A 49 6.79 3.70 -9.92
N LYS A 50 6.03 4.10 -8.91
CA LYS A 50 4.65 4.55 -9.12
C LYS A 50 4.73 5.74 -10.08
N GLN A 51 4.29 5.56 -11.32
CA GLN A 51 4.25 6.67 -12.26
C GLN A 51 3.30 7.72 -11.70
N PRO A 52 3.75 8.94 -11.40
CA PRO A 52 2.83 9.99 -11.01
C PRO A 52 1.92 10.25 -12.20
N VAL A 53 0.60 10.22 -11.97
CA VAL A 53 -0.36 10.69 -12.96
C VAL A 53 0.07 12.11 -13.34
N LYS A 54 0.50 12.32 -14.59
CA LYS A 54 0.88 13.63 -15.08
C LYS A 54 -0.35 14.53 -15.05
N ALA A 55 -0.51 15.27 -13.97
CA ALA A 55 -1.48 16.35 -13.92
C ALA A 55 -0.96 17.51 -14.76
N ALA A 56 -1.84 18.15 -15.55
CA ALA A 56 -1.49 19.37 -16.26
C ALA A 56 -0.88 20.37 -15.28
N PRO A 57 0.20 21.10 -15.68
CA PRO A 57 0.89 22.02 -14.80
C PRO A 57 -0.11 23.11 -14.36
N ARG A 58 -0.51 23.06 -13.10
CA ARG A 58 -1.25 24.15 -12.45
C ARG A 58 -0.27 25.17 -11.94
N ARG A 59 -0.53 26.45 -12.16
CA ARG A 59 0.10 27.53 -11.42
C ARG A 59 -0.20 27.31 -9.94
N ARG A 60 0.73 26.70 -9.19
CA ARG A 60 0.57 26.49 -7.76
C ARG A 60 0.83 27.81 -7.04
N PRO A 61 -0.05 28.25 -6.13
CA PRO A 61 0.31 29.31 -5.21
C PRO A 61 1.54 28.84 -4.39
N ARG A 62 2.31 29.82 -3.87
CA ARG A 62 3.46 29.53 -3.00
C ARG A 62 3.08 28.53 -1.93
N ASN A 63 3.91 27.50 -1.75
CA ASN A 63 3.59 26.39 -0.85
C ASN A 63 3.89 26.81 0.60
N VAL A 64 2.93 27.41 1.25
CA VAL A 64 3.01 27.82 2.68
C VAL A 64 3.43 26.67 3.60
N LYS A 65 3.15 25.40 3.21
CA LYS A 65 3.57 24.24 4.00
C LYS A 65 5.09 24.06 4.02
N GLU A 66 5.79 24.40 2.94
CA GLU A 66 7.26 24.34 2.89
C GLU A 66 7.86 25.36 3.86
N ASP A 67 7.33 26.57 3.89
CA ASP A 67 7.77 27.61 4.83
C ASP A 67 7.56 27.17 6.29
N ILE A 68 6.43 26.51 6.59
CA ILE A 68 6.13 25.97 7.93
C ILE A 68 7.08 24.82 8.29
N VAL A 69 7.38 23.93 7.36
CA VAL A 69 8.32 22.80 7.58
C VAL A 69 9.71 23.33 7.92
N VAL A 70 10.17 24.36 7.19
CA VAL A 70 11.46 25.00 7.44
C VAL A 70 11.46 25.72 8.80
N ALA A 71 10.42 26.51 9.09
CA ALA A 71 10.32 27.27 10.33
C ALA A 71 10.22 26.39 11.58
N LYS A 72 9.51 25.26 11.50
CA LYS A 72 9.33 24.32 12.62
C LYS A 72 10.38 23.21 12.68
N LYS A 73 11.37 23.22 11.78
CA LYS A 73 12.45 22.22 11.73
C LYS A 73 11.95 20.78 11.77
N TYR A 74 10.86 20.46 11.07
CA TYR A 74 10.35 19.11 11.03
C TYR A 74 11.36 18.15 10.37
N ARG A 75 11.58 17.02 11.02
CA ARG A 75 12.40 15.94 10.47
C ARG A 75 11.66 15.26 9.34
N ASN A 76 12.32 15.17 8.19
CA ASN A 76 11.83 14.43 7.02
C ASN A 76 12.77 13.26 6.75
N ILE A 77 12.20 12.05 6.64
CA ILE A 77 12.95 10.82 6.36
C ILE A 77 12.65 10.42 4.93
N THR A 78 13.67 10.37 4.10
CA THR A 78 13.56 9.94 2.71
C THR A 78 14.39 8.68 2.47
N LEU A 79 13.77 7.68 1.85
CA LEU A 79 14.47 6.47 1.42
C LEU A 79 15.39 6.82 0.25
N GLN A 80 16.68 6.52 0.41
CA GLN A 80 17.70 6.69 -0.64
C GLN A 80 17.82 5.41 -1.46
N ASP A 81 18.26 4.34 -0.82
CA ASP A 81 18.53 3.07 -1.45
C ASP A 81 17.98 1.89 -0.66
N GLU A 82 17.73 0.80 -1.37
CA GLU A 82 17.37 -0.49 -0.80
C GLU A 82 18.22 -1.59 -1.43
N HIS A 83 18.86 -2.37 -0.57
CA HIS A 83 19.64 -3.52 -1.00
C HIS A 83 19.22 -4.74 -0.23
N VAL A 84 19.29 -5.91 -0.88
CA VAL A 84 18.99 -7.20 -0.28
C VAL A 84 20.21 -8.09 -0.35
N ALA A 85 20.42 -8.85 0.71
CA ALA A 85 21.40 -9.94 0.77
C ALA A 85 20.77 -11.14 1.48
N GLU A 86 21.44 -12.27 1.46
CA GLU A 86 20.99 -13.48 2.14
C GLU A 86 22.13 -14.21 2.84
N PHE A 87 21.76 -14.90 3.91
CA PHE A 87 22.66 -15.80 4.63
C PHE A 87 21.86 -16.93 5.27
N SER A 88 22.57 -17.97 5.72
CA SER A 88 21.97 -19.09 6.44
C SER A 88 22.06 -18.84 7.94
N TYR A 89 20.98 -19.08 8.68
CA TYR A 89 20.93 -18.87 10.12
C TYR A 89 20.10 -19.96 10.80
N GLN A 90 20.65 -20.50 11.89
CA GLN A 90 19.97 -21.47 12.72
C GLN A 90 19.37 -20.79 13.94
N GLN A 91 18.07 -20.82 14.06
CA GLN A 91 17.35 -20.34 15.23
C GLN A 91 17.58 -21.30 16.42
N THR A 92 17.57 -20.76 17.63
CA THR A 92 17.87 -21.53 18.86
C THR A 92 16.99 -22.76 19.05
N LYS A 93 15.72 -22.70 18.61
CA LYS A 93 14.74 -23.79 18.73
C LYS A 93 14.63 -24.68 17.49
N CYS A 94 15.51 -24.50 16.50
CA CYS A 94 15.49 -25.25 15.25
C CYS A 94 16.71 -26.20 15.20
N SER A 95 16.50 -27.40 14.67
CA SER A 95 17.56 -28.35 14.37
C SER A 95 18.26 -28.04 13.04
N ARG A 96 17.59 -27.27 12.16
CA ARG A 96 18.04 -26.93 10.81
C ARG A 96 18.35 -25.44 10.70
N SER A 97 19.26 -25.11 9.78
CA SER A 97 19.47 -23.74 9.34
C SER A 97 18.43 -23.34 8.29
N TYR A 98 17.96 -22.13 8.40
CA TYR A 98 17.01 -21.54 7.48
C TYR A 98 17.63 -20.36 6.73
N ARG A 99 17.11 -20.09 5.56
CA ARG A 99 17.49 -18.96 4.73
C ARG A 99 16.96 -17.67 5.35
N VAL A 100 17.84 -16.72 5.61
CA VAL A 100 17.49 -15.37 6.08
C VAL A 100 17.84 -14.38 5.00
N ILE A 101 16.86 -13.59 4.60
CA ILE A 101 17.03 -12.47 3.68
C ILE A 101 17.07 -11.20 4.53
N VAL A 102 18.07 -10.37 4.29
CA VAL A 102 18.21 -9.06 4.93
C VAL A 102 17.96 -7.95 3.90
N LEU A 103 17.10 -7.01 4.26
CA LEU A 103 16.85 -5.79 3.52
C LEU A 103 17.52 -4.63 4.25
N ARG A 104 18.54 -4.04 3.63
CA ARG A 104 19.23 -2.82 4.08
C ARG A 104 18.56 -1.62 3.44
N LYS A 105 18.06 -0.70 4.25
CA LYS A 105 17.50 0.59 3.80
C LYS A 105 18.40 1.71 4.25
N THR A 106 18.87 2.50 3.32
CA THR A 106 19.57 3.76 3.59
C THR A 106 18.56 4.90 3.55
N LEU A 107 18.45 5.60 4.67
CA LEU A 107 17.50 6.68 4.88
C LEU A 107 18.25 7.99 5.05
N ALA A 108 17.90 9.02 4.26
CA ALA A 108 18.39 10.37 4.50
C ALA A 108 17.45 11.09 5.47
N ILE A 109 17.99 11.58 6.56
CA ILE A 109 17.29 12.38 7.55
C ILE A 109 17.60 13.85 7.27
N LYS A 110 16.54 14.61 6.97
CA LYS A 110 16.61 16.06 6.74
C LYS A 110 15.85 16.79 7.83
N GLU A 111 16.44 17.85 8.37
CA GLU A 111 15.76 18.77 9.26
C GLU A 111 15.62 20.12 8.54
N GLY A 112 14.38 20.50 8.21
CA GLY A 112 14.14 21.60 7.30
C GLY A 112 14.71 21.31 5.90
N GLN A 113 15.71 22.08 5.47
CA GLN A 113 16.42 21.86 4.19
C GLN A 113 17.81 21.23 4.37
N LEU A 114 18.30 21.07 5.60
CA LEU A 114 19.61 20.49 5.89
C LEU A 114 19.54 18.99 5.97
N ARG A 115 20.44 18.29 5.22
CA ARG A 115 20.68 16.87 5.38
C ARG A 115 21.57 16.67 6.59
N LEU A 116 21.08 16.00 7.63
CA LEU A 116 21.82 15.81 8.87
C LEU A 116 22.75 14.60 8.80
N TRP A 117 22.19 13.43 8.47
CA TRP A 117 22.92 12.16 8.34
C TRP A 117 22.13 11.12 7.59
N ASP A 118 22.79 10.05 7.22
CA ASP A 118 22.18 8.84 6.69
C ASP A 118 22.00 7.83 7.82
N ASP A 119 20.80 7.27 7.92
CA ASP A 119 20.45 6.20 8.86
C ASP A 119 20.29 4.89 8.08
N THR A 120 20.94 3.83 8.57
CA THR A 120 20.83 2.52 7.94
C THR A 120 19.97 1.61 8.80
N ARG A 121 18.91 1.04 8.21
CA ARG A 121 17.99 0.13 8.89
C ARG A 121 17.98 -1.21 8.21
N TYR A 122 18.02 -2.26 9.04
CA TYR A 122 17.95 -3.64 8.61
C TYR A 122 16.60 -4.25 8.92
N PHE A 123 16.04 -4.99 7.96
CA PHE A 123 14.81 -5.77 8.10
C PHE A 123 15.12 -7.20 7.69
N PHE A 124 14.73 -8.17 8.51
CA PHE A 124 15.08 -9.57 8.30
C PHE A 124 13.82 -10.38 8.00
N TYR A 125 13.96 -11.31 7.06
CA TYR A 125 12.93 -12.27 6.67
C TYR A 125 13.52 -13.67 6.72
N ILE A 126 12.88 -14.60 7.44
CA ILE A 126 13.28 -16.00 7.51
C ILE A 126 12.33 -16.86 6.69
N THR A 127 12.87 -17.81 5.93
CA THR A 127 12.07 -18.63 5.03
C THR A 127 12.70 -20.00 4.78
N ASN A 128 11.85 -20.97 4.44
CA ASN A 128 12.28 -22.27 3.88
C ASN A 128 12.12 -22.34 2.36
N ILE A 129 11.70 -21.24 1.72
CA ILE A 129 11.47 -21.14 0.27
C ILE A 129 12.82 -20.98 -0.45
N GLN A 130 13.18 -21.92 -1.34
CA GLN A 130 14.45 -21.92 -2.06
C GLN A 130 14.33 -21.45 -3.51
N ASP A 131 13.15 -21.57 -4.11
CA ASP A 131 12.87 -21.27 -5.52
C ASP A 131 12.60 -19.78 -5.82
N MET A 132 12.55 -18.93 -4.80
CA MET A 132 12.42 -17.48 -4.95
C MET A 132 13.76 -16.77 -4.75
N SER A 133 14.03 -15.76 -5.56
CA SER A 133 15.16 -14.85 -5.35
C SER A 133 14.96 -13.97 -4.10
N PRO A 134 16.01 -13.42 -3.48
CA PRO A 134 15.87 -12.54 -2.31
C PRO A 134 14.91 -11.36 -2.52
N PRO A 135 14.94 -10.64 -3.67
CA PRO A 135 13.96 -9.60 -3.95
C PRO A 135 12.51 -10.09 -4.02
N GLU A 136 12.29 -11.30 -4.53
CA GLU A 136 10.95 -11.89 -4.63
C GLU A 136 10.39 -12.24 -3.26
N VAL A 137 11.21 -12.82 -2.36
CA VAL A 137 10.79 -13.11 -0.98
C VAL A 137 10.42 -11.84 -0.25
N VAL A 138 11.23 -10.76 -0.38
CA VAL A 138 10.91 -9.47 0.24
C VAL A 138 9.59 -8.90 -0.30
N ARG A 139 9.34 -9.01 -1.61
CA ARG A 139 8.07 -8.57 -2.20
C ARG A 139 6.91 -9.41 -1.70
N PHE A 140 7.06 -10.73 -1.68
CA PHE A 140 6.06 -11.66 -1.18
C PHE A 140 5.68 -11.36 0.29
N CYS A 141 6.67 -11.17 1.17
CA CYS A 141 6.41 -10.78 2.56
C CYS A 141 5.71 -9.42 2.67
N ASN A 142 6.06 -8.46 1.79
CA ASN A 142 5.45 -7.14 1.80
C ASN A 142 4.02 -7.12 1.22
N GLU A 143 3.60 -8.15 0.47
CA GLU A 143 2.22 -8.28 -0.02
C GLU A 143 1.22 -8.40 1.13
N ARG A 144 1.63 -8.89 2.29
CA ARG A 144 0.82 -8.86 3.51
C ARG A 144 0.42 -7.43 3.91
N CYS A 145 1.28 -6.45 3.68
CA CYS A 145 0.95 -5.04 3.91
C CYS A 145 -0.25 -4.57 3.07
N ASN A 146 -0.56 -5.23 1.95
CA ASN A 146 -1.76 -4.95 1.17
C ASN A 146 -3.03 -5.37 1.91
N GLN A 147 -2.99 -6.45 2.68
CA GLN A 147 -4.12 -6.89 3.51
C GLN A 147 -4.35 -5.90 4.65
N GLU A 148 -3.30 -5.45 5.33
CA GLU A 148 -3.38 -4.43 6.37
C GLU A 148 -3.93 -3.12 5.82
N ASN A 149 -3.45 -2.71 4.64
CA ASN A 149 -3.97 -1.53 3.94
C ASN A 149 -5.46 -1.70 3.57
N LEU A 150 -5.89 -2.89 3.14
CA LEU A 150 -7.30 -3.16 2.87
C LEU A 150 -8.16 -3.06 4.14
N ILE A 151 -7.68 -3.62 5.25
CA ILE A 151 -8.36 -3.53 6.54
C ILE A 151 -8.45 -2.06 6.98
N GLU A 152 -7.39 -1.29 6.82
CA GLU A 152 -7.37 0.14 7.11
C GLU A 152 -8.37 0.91 6.25
N GLN A 153 -8.46 0.60 4.96
CA GLN A 153 -9.45 1.16 4.04
C GLN A 153 -10.89 0.83 4.47
N LEU A 154 -11.15 -0.40 4.92
CA LEU A 154 -12.47 -0.79 5.46
C LEU A 154 -12.79 -0.03 6.75
N LYS A 155 -11.82 0.13 7.65
CA LYS A 155 -11.98 0.88 8.91
C LYS A 155 -12.21 2.37 8.68
N ASN A 156 -11.30 3.01 7.96
CA ASN A 156 -11.23 4.48 7.88
C ASN A 156 -11.82 5.03 6.60
N GLY A 157 -11.76 4.27 5.49
CA GLY A 157 -12.33 4.68 4.21
C GLY A 157 -13.85 4.53 4.15
N LEU A 158 -14.33 3.36 4.53
CA LEU A 158 -15.74 2.96 4.52
C LEU A 158 -16.43 3.10 5.86
N SER A 159 -15.68 3.30 6.93
CA SER A 159 -16.21 3.29 8.31
C SER A 159 -16.91 1.98 8.70
N ALA A 160 -16.50 0.85 8.11
CA ALA A 160 -17.18 -0.45 8.26
C ALA A 160 -17.24 -0.97 9.70
N LEU A 161 -16.32 -0.53 10.56
CA LEU A 161 -16.30 -0.91 11.99
C LEU A 161 -16.90 0.16 12.90
N ARG A 162 -17.51 1.21 12.35
CA ARG A 162 -18.35 2.13 13.15
C ARG A 162 -19.74 1.52 13.26
N MET A 163 -19.92 0.72 14.30
CA MET A 163 -21.18 0.04 14.57
C MET A 163 -22.26 1.09 14.90
N PRO A 164 -23.30 1.28 14.05
CA PRO A 164 -24.26 2.36 14.21
C PRO A 164 -25.34 2.08 15.25
N VAL A 165 -25.49 0.80 15.66
CA VAL A 165 -26.55 0.32 16.56
C VAL A 165 -26.03 -0.77 17.50
N ASP A 166 -26.81 -1.11 18.55
CA ASP A 166 -26.40 -2.09 19.55
C ASP A 166 -26.71 -3.55 19.11
N ALA A 167 -27.57 -3.74 18.10
CA ALA A 167 -27.95 -5.07 17.62
C ALA A 167 -26.88 -5.66 16.67
N LEU A 168 -26.46 -6.89 16.93
CA LEU A 168 -25.40 -7.58 16.19
C LEU A 168 -25.80 -7.79 14.72
N GLU A 169 -27.02 -8.22 14.46
CA GLU A 169 -27.54 -8.49 13.10
C GLU A 169 -27.55 -7.22 12.24
N SER A 170 -27.96 -6.10 12.84
CA SER A 170 -27.99 -4.80 12.16
C SER A 170 -26.57 -4.30 11.84
N ASN A 171 -25.63 -4.51 12.75
CA ASN A 171 -24.22 -4.19 12.53
C ASN A 171 -23.59 -5.11 11.47
N TRP A 172 -23.97 -6.39 11.44
CA TRP A 172 -23.59 -7.32 10.37
C TRP A 172 -24.08 -6.83 9.01
N ALA A 173 -25.35 -6.46 8.88
CA ALA A 173 -25.92 -5.92 7.66
C ALA A 173 -25.16 -4.65 7.21
N TYR A 174 -24.83 -3.77 8.14
CA TYR A 174 -24.01 -2.58 7.86
C TYR A 174 -22.61 -2.95 7.31
N MET A 175 -21.94 -3.94 7.89
CA MET A 175 -20.63 -4.41 7.39
C MET A 175 -20.73 -5.00 5.98
N VAL A 176 -21.80 -5.77 5.70
CA VAL A 176 -22.06 -6.32 4.36
C VAL A 176 -22.26 -5.20 3.33
N MET A 177 -23.03 -4.17 3.68
CA MET A 177 -23.21 -2.99 2.80
C MET A 177 -21.89 -2.23 2.58
N ALA A 178 -21.04 -2.11 3.58
CA ALA A 178 -19.72 -1.52 3.43
C ALA A 178 -18.83 -2.35 2.49
N ALA A 179 -18.84 -3.68 2.62
CA ALA A 179 -18.13 -4.58 1.72
C ALA A 179 -18.67 -4.49 0.28
N LEU A 180 -19.98 -4.38 0.10
CA LEU A 180 -20.60 -4.16 -1.20
C LEU A 180 -20.15 -2.83 -1.83
N ALA A 181 -20.12 -1.76 -1.05
CA ALA A 181 -19.62 -0.46 -1.54
C ALA A 181 -18.17 -0.54 -2.02
N TRP A 182 -17.32 -1.31 -1.33
CA TRP A 182 -15.95 -1.59 -1.77
C TRP A 182 -15.93 -2.36 -3.10
N THR A 183 -16.77 -3.37 -3.23
CA THR A 183 -16.90 -4.18 -4.45
C THR A 183 -17.39 -3.33 -5.62
N LEU A 184 -18.36 -2.45 -5.42
CA LEU A 184 -18.86 -1.53 -6.44
C LEU A 184 -17.76 -0.56 -6.93
N LYS A 185 -16.88 -0.09 -6.04
CA LYS A 185 -15.67 0.68 -6.45
C LYS A 185 -14.80 -0.13 -7.41
N ALA A 186 -14.55 -1.40 -7.10
CA ALA A 186 -13.74 -2.28 -7.95
C ALA A 186 -14.41 -2.51 -9.31
N TRP A 187 -15.70 -2.79 -9.33
CA TRP A 187 -16.46 -2.94 -10.57
C TRP A 187 -16.45 -1.67 -11.43
N PHE A 188 -16.66 -0.51 -10.81
CA PHE A 188 -16.51 0.77 -11.50
C PHE A 188 -15.13 0.90 -12.17
N ALA A 189 -14.06 0.54 -11.45
CA ALA A 189 -12.72 0.61 -12.01
C ALA A 189 -12.52 -0.38 -13.17
N LEU A 190 -13.09 -1.58 -13.10
CA LEU A 190 -12.99 -2.61 -14.15
C LEU A 190 -13.71 -2.20 -15.46
N LEU A 191 -14.70 -1.32 -15.41
CA LEU A 191 -15.37 -0.78 -16.59
C LEU A 191 -14.54 0.28 -17.34
N VAL A 192 -13.43 0.72 -16.76
CA VAL A 192 -12.52 1.68 -17.38
C VAL A 192 -11.68 1.00 -18.46
N ARG A 193 -11.81 1.49 -19.70
CA ARG A 193 -11.14 0.89 -20.88
C ARG A 193 -9.61 1.00 -20.82
N LYS A 194 -9.07 2.14 -20.34
CA LYS A 194 -7.62 2.38 -20.27
C LYS A 194 -7.02 1.62 -19.09
N ALA A 195 -6.14 0.65 -19.35
CA ALA A 195 -5.53 -0.21 -18.33
C ALA A 195 -4.82 0.57 -17.21
N GLU A 196 -4.03 1.59 -17.55
CA GLU A 196 -3.29 2.40 -16.57
C GLU A 196 -4.23 3.15 -15.59
N LEU A 197 -5.35 3.68 -16.12
CA LEU A 197 -6.36 4.37 -15.32
C LEU A 197 -7.15 3.37 -14.46
N ARG A 198 -7.48 2.20 -15.03
CA ARG A 198 -8.13 1.10 -14.32
C ARG A 198 -7.31 0.68 -13.11
N ASP A 199 -6.02 0.42 -13.29
CA ASP A 199 -5.11 0.02 -12.20
C ASP A 199 -4.96 1.13 -11.15
N THR A 200 -4.93 2.38 -11.60
CA THR A 200 -4.91 3.54 -10.68
C THR A 200 -6.16 3.59 -9.82
N LEU A 201 -7.35 3.36 -10.41
CA LEU A 201 -8.62 3.38 -9.69
C LEU A 201 -8.79 2.18 -8.77
N LEU A 202 -8.36 0.98 -9.18
CA LEU A 202 -8.38 -0.22 -8.34
C LEU A 202 -7.56 -0.01 -7.06
N ARG A 203 -6.36 0.60 -7.18
CA ARG A 203 -5.45 0.86 -6.05
C ARG A 203 -5.77 2.16 -5.30
N MET A 204 -6.70 2.98 -5.81
CA MET A 204 -7.04 4.25 -5.20
C MET A 204 -7.70 4.03 -3.83
N GLU A 205 -7.31 4.80 -2.82
CA GLU A 205 -7.96 4.82 -1.52
C GLU A 205 -9.45 5.16 -1.66
N PHE A 206 -10.30 4.48 -0.88
CA PHE A 206 -11.75 4.62 -1.00
C PHE A 206 -12.23 6.07 -0.77
N ARG A 207 -11.70 6.75 0.23
CA ARG A 207 -12.01 8.16 0.49
C ARG A 207 -11.64 9.07 -0.69
N ARG A 208 -10.48 8.80 -1.31
CA ARG A 208 -10.06 9.53 -2.51
C ARG A 208 -10.97 9.25 -3.69
N PHE A 209 -11.39 8.00 -3.87
CA PHE A 209 -12.36 7.60 -4.90
C PHE A 209 -13.69 8.34 -4.71
N LEU A 210 -14.26 8.36 -3.49
CA LEU A 210 -15.48 9.09 -3.19
C LEU A 210 -15.37 10.57 -3.56
N ASN A 211 -14.29 11.23 -3.18
CA ASN A 211 -14.11 12.67 -3.44
C ASN A 211 -13.84 12.98 -4.92
N ALA A 212 -13.22 12.05 -5.64
CA ALA A 212 -12.86 12.24 -7.05
C ALA A 212 -14.02 11.95 -8.00
N LEU A 213 -14.86 10.95 -7.68
CA LEU A 213 -15.81 10.37 -8.63
C LEU A 213 -17.26 10.36 -8.15
N ILE A 214 -17.52 10.38 -6.83
CA ILE A 214 -18.88 10.33 -6.30
C ILE A 214 -19.32 11.69 -5.76
N ARG A 215 -18.50 12.35 -4.95
CA ARG A 215 -18.82 13.66 -4.37
C ARG A 215 -18.44 14.81 -5.31
N ILE A 216 -18.97 14.76 -6.53
CA ILE A 216 -18.74 15.81 -7.54
C ILE A 216 -19.78 16.91 -7.31
N PRO A 217 -19.37 18.18 -7.11
CA PRO A 217 -20.33 19.27 -6.97
C PRO A 217 -21.07 19.53 -8.28
N ILE A 218 -22.39 19.40 -8.25
CA ILE A 218 -23.27 19.56 -9.43
C ILE A 218 -24.32 20.62 -9.12
N GLN A 219 -24.56 21.53 -10.07
CA GLN A 219 -25.70 22.42 -10.07
C GLN A 219 -26.81 21.82 -10.92
N ILE A 220 -27.99 21.66 -10.36
CA ILE A 220 -29.19 21.20 -11.06
C ILE A 220 -29.98 22.44 -11.49
N ILE A 221 -30.21 22.57 -12.77
CA ILE A 221 -30.97 23.67 -13.38
C ILE A 221 -32.20 23.06 -14.05
N SER A 222 -33.38 23.49 -13.62
CA SER A 222 -34.64 23.12 -14.28
C SER A 222 -35.08 24.28 -15.19
N THR A 223 -35.18 24.00 -16.47
CA THR A 223 -35.65 24.97 -17.47
C THR A 223 -36.69 24.32 -18.37
N GLY A 224 -37.93 24.78 -18.29
CA GLY A 224 -39.04 24.22 -19.07
C GLY A 224 -39.21 22.73 -18.84
N ARG A 225 -39.04 21.91 -19.89
CA ARG A 225 -39.17 20.43 -19.83
C ARG A 225 -37.84 19.69 -19.66
N LYS A 226 -36.72 20.39 -19.34
CA LYS A 226 -35.38 19.82 -19.28
C LYS A 226 -34.76 20.05 -17.91
N ILE A 227 -34.09 19.02 -17.39
CA ILE A 227 -33.20 19.11 -16.23
C ILE A 227 -31.78 19.07 -16.75
N LEU A 228 -31.01 20.10 -16.45
CA LEU A 228 -29.60 20.22 -16.82
C LEU A 228 -28.73 20.02 -15.58
N TYR A 229 -27.83 19.06 -15.64
CA TYR A 229 -26.80 18.82 -14.62
C TYR A 229 -25.49 19.52 -15.02
N ARG A 230 -25.13 20.59 -14.31
CA ARG A 230 -23.89 21.34 -14.58
C ARG A 230 -22.86 20.97 -13.54
N ILE A 231 -21.81 20.27 -13.96
CA ILE A 231 -20.65 19.94 -13.09
C ILE A 231 -19.92 21.24 -12.76
N ARG A 232 -19.76 21.54 -11.46
CA ARG A 232 -19.07 22.74 -10.94
C ARG A 232 -17.63 22.40 -10.61
N GLY A 233 -16.71 23.18 -11.18
CA GLY A 233 -15.28 23.02 -10.96
C GLY A 233 -14.62 21.94 -11.82
N TYR A 234 -13.32 22.13 -12.07
CA TYR A 234 -12.52 21.17 -12.83
C TYR A 234 -12.14 19.97 -11.97
N ASN A 235 -12.49 18.78 -12.45
CA ASN A 235 -12.04 17.50 -11.89
C ASN A 235 -11.37 16.71 -13.02
N GLN A 236 -10.12 16.33 -12.84
CA GLN A 236 -9.36 15.53 -13.83
C GLN A 236 -10.01 14.17 -14.14
N TRP A 237 -10.90 13.69 -13.28
CA TRP A 237 -11.61 12.42 -13.44
C TRP A 237 -12.99 12.58 -14.14
N THR A 238 -13.42 13.81 -14.47
CA THR A 238 -14.75 14.05 -15.02
C THR A 238 -14.97 13.30 -16.34
N ALA A 239 -13.98 13.35 -17.26
CA ALA A 239 -14.09 12.63 -18.53
C ALA A 239 -14.20 11.12 -18.32
N GLN A 240 -13.45 10.59 -17.34
CA GLN A 240 -13.48 9.16 -16.99
C GLN A 240 -14.80 8.77 -16.33
N PHE A 241 -15.34 9.62 -15.46
CA PHE A 241 -16.66 9.44 -14.87
C PHE A 241 -17.75 9.32 -15.96
N LEU A 242 -17.81 10.26 -16.90
CA LEU A 242 -18.79 10.26 -17.97
C LEU A 242 -18.66 9.01 -18.87
N SER A 243 -17.43 8.67 -19.27
CA SER A 243 -17.18 7.47 -20.08
C SER A 243 -17.60 6.17 -19.37
N THR A 244 -17.35 6.07 -18.06
CA THR A 244 -17.74 4.89 -17.28
C THR A 244 -19.25 4.88 -17.02
N PHE A 245 -19.87 6.03 -16.82
CA PHE A 245 -21.32 6.17 -16.70
C PHE A 245 -22.04 5.67 -17.96
N ASP A 246 -21.54 6.03 -19.15
CA ASP A 246 -22.10 5.56 -20.42
C ASP A 246 -21.91 4.03 -20.56
N ALA A 247 -20.76 3.49 -20.13
CA ALA A 247 -20.51 2.05 -20.12
C ALA A 247 -21.50 1.32 -19.19
N ILE A 248 -21.77 1.86 -17.99
CA ILE A 248 -22.77 1.30 -17.06
C ILE A 248 -24.16 1.26 -17.68
N ARG A 249 -24.57 2.34 -18.37
CA ARG A 249 -25.89 2.39 -19.04
C ARG A 249 -26.05 1.36 -20.15
N GLN A 250 -24.97 0.91 -20.73
CA GLN A 250 -24.94 -0.11 -21.80
C GLN A 250 -24.89 -1.55 -21.25
N LEU A 251 -24.65 -1.73 -19.94
CA LEU A 251 -24.68 -3.06 -19.33
C LEU A 251 -26.08 -3.66 -19.46
N ARG A 252 -26.16 -4.82 -20.08
CA ARG A 252 -27.35 -5.68 -20.05
C ARG A 252 -27.12 -6.68 -18.93
N LEU A 253 -27.95 -6.63 -17.92
CA LEU A 253 -28.04 -7.70 -16.94
C LEU A 253 -28.70 -8.88 -17.65
N ALA A 254 -27.97 -10.00 -17.73
CA ALA A 254 -28.48 -11.24 -18.27
C ALA A 254 -29.44 -11.91 -17.28
#